data_6250328bf4af044dbdce22541d672009
#
_entry.id   6250328bf4af044dbdce22541d672009
#
_cell.length_a   1.000
_cell.length_b   1.000
_cell.length_c   1.000
_cell.angle_alpha   90.00
_cell.angle_beta   90.00
_cell.angle_gamma   90.00
#
_symmetry.space_group_name_H-M   'P 1'
#
loop_
_entity.id
_entity.type
_entity.pdbx_description
1 polymer ?
#
loop_
_entity_poly.entity_id
_entity_poly.type
_entity_poly.pdbx_seq_one_letter_code
_entity_poly.pdbx_strand_id
1 'polypeptide(L)'
;MTGLSQRESTDLKISLEDFNTLFSLEVNSIFERTSTIKELVEQLDMLFLSYLLKSNIVDMTIPILENARKQNSIMSVKNISQISCYSERHLNRIFNNSLGMSVKSYLRLLRINLVLQEIQNNKIPFATLAQDIGYYDQSHFINDFKSICGVNPTTYIKNLSDFYNEKYKF
;
A
#
# COMPACT_ATOMS: atom_id res chain seq x y z
N MET A 1 -0.85 -20.18 -8.21
CA MET A 1 -1.71 -19.14 -7.63
C MET A 1 -3.09 -19.73 -7.43
N THR A 2 -3.79 -19.40 -6.34
CA THR A 2 -5.10 -19.96 -5.94
C THR A 2 -6.24 -19.72 -6.93
N GLY A 3 -6.05 -18.88 -7.95
CA GLY A 3 -7.10 -18.43 -8.86
C GLY A 3 -8.15 -17.49 -8.24
N LEU A 4 -8.05 -17.20 -6.93
CA LEU A 4 -8.91 -16.24 -6.24
C LEU A 4 -8.51 -14.82 -6.62
N SER A 5 -9.51 -13.97 -6.90
CA SER A 5 -9.26 -12.54 -7.04
C SER A 5 -8.92 -11.92 -5.68
N GLN A 6 -8.19 -10.81 -5.68
CA GLN A 6 -7.89 -10.07 -4.44
C GLN A 6 -9.15 -9.67 -3.69
N ARG A 7 -10.25 -9.40 -4.41
CA ARG A 7 -11.55 -9.09 -3.81
C ARG A 7 -12.14 -10.26 -3.00
N GLU A 8 -11.96 -11.49 -3.46
CA GLU A 8 -12.46 -12.69 -2.78
C GLU A 8 -11.63 -13.05 -1.56
N SER A 9 -10.37 -12.63 -1.52
CA SER A 9 -9.45 -12.85 -0.38
C SER A 9 -9.39 -11.68 0.60
N THR A 10 -10.09 -10.57 0.35
CA THR A 10 -10.14 -9.41 1.26
C THR A 10 -10.78 -9.83 2.59
N ASP A 11 -10.14 -9.45 3.70
CA ASP A 11 -10.54 -9.74 5.08
C ASP A 11 -10.54 -11.24 5.47
N LEU A 12 -10.08 -12.14 4.61
CA LEU A 12 -9.89 -13.54 4.96
C LEU A 12 -8.55 -13.76 5.67
N LYS A 13 -8.58 -14.46 6.79
CA LYS A 13 -7.38 -15.03 7.42
C LYS A 13 -7.20 -16.44 6.89
N ILE A 14 -6.31 -16.60 5.94
CA ILE A 14 -5.99 -17.88 5.30
C ILE A 14 -4.56 -18.23 5.69
N SER A 15 -4.29 -19.49 6.01
CA SER A 15 -2.91 -19.93 6.21
C SER A 15 -2.14 -19.84 4.90
N LEU A 16 -0.82 -19.66 4.97
CA LEU A 16 0.01 -19.60 3.77
C LEU A 16 -0.06 -20.93 2.98
N GLU A 17 -0.21 -22.04 3.68
CA GLU A 17 -0.36 -23.37 3.10
C GLU A 17 -1.68 -23.53 2.33
N ASP A 18 -2.80 -23.07 2.91
CA ASP A 18 -4.10 -23.07 2.25
C ASP A 18 -4.14 -22.11 1.06
N PHE A 19 -3.40 -21.00 1.15
CA PHE A 19 -3.28 -20.04 0.07
C PHE A 19 -2.47 -20.59 -1.11
N ASN A 20 -1.31 -21.19 -0.86
CA ASN A 20 -0.45 -21.80 -1.87
C ASN A 20 0.57 -22.74 -1.20
N THR A 21 0.32 -24.03 -1.27
CA THR A 21 1.16 -25.06 -0.64
C THR A 21 2.63 -25.01 -1.11
N LEU A 22 2.86 -24.86 -2.42
CA LEU A 22 4.24 -24.79 -2.95
C LEU A 22 4.98 -23.55 -2.44
N PHE A 23 4.33 -22.40 -2.47
CA PHE A 23 4.91 -21.16 -1.94
C PHE A 23 5.20 -21.26 -0.43
N SER A 24 4.30 -21.88 0.33
CA SER A 24 4.49 -22.14 1.75
C SER A 24 5.71 -23.00 2.03
N LEU A 25 5.89 -24.08 1.27
CA LEU A 25 7.05 -24.97 1.40
C LEU A 25 8.37 -24.22 1.08
N GLU A 26 8.39 -23.40 0.03
CA GLU A 26 9.56 -22.61 -0.34
C GLU A 26 9.89 -21.58 0.75
N VAL A 27 8.89 -20.87 1.29
CA VAL A 27 9.06 -19.92 2.40
C VAL A 27 9.61 -20.63 3.64
N ASN A 28 9.01 -21.74 4.06
CA ASN A 28 9.47 -22.50 5.23
C ASN A 28 10.92 -22.99 5.04
N SER A 29 11.27 -23.50 3.85
CA SER A 29 12.64 -23.90 3.54
C SER A 29 13.64 -22.74 3.65
N ILE A 30 13.24 -21.51 3.30
CA ILE A 30 14.09 -20.32 3.46
C ILE A 30 14.30 -20.04 4.96
N PHE A 31 13.25 -20.08 5.77
CA PHE A 31 13.37 -19.89 7.23
C PHE A 31 14.29 -20.91 7.89
N GLU A 32 14.25 -22.19 7.46
CA GLU A 32 15.06 -23.26 8.02
C GLU A 32 16.56 -23.12 7.67
N ARG A 33 16.89 -22.62 6.48
CA ARG A 33 18.28 -22.57 5.98
C ARG A 33 19.00 -21.25 6.21
N THR A 34 18.29 -20.16 6.58
CA THR A 34 18.89 -18.84 6.79
C THR A 34 19.26 -18.64 8.24
N SER A 35 20.47 -18.11 8.49
CA SER A 35 21.01 -17.89 9.83
C SER A 35 20.94 -16.42 10.24
N THR A 36 20.75 -15.50 9.31
CA THR A 36 20.72 -14.06 9.55
C THR A 36 19.49 -13.40 8.93
N ILE A 37 19.01 -12.31 9.55
CA ILE A 37 17.88 -11.53 9.04
C ILE A 37 18.16 -10.99 7.63
N LYS A 38 19.39 -10.55 7.38
CA LYS A 38 19.78 -10.03 6.06
C LYS A 38 19.64 -11.10 4.96
N GLU A 39 20.17 -12.28 5.22
CA GLU A 39 20.08 -13.42 4.31
C GLU A 39 18.63 -13.88 4.09
N LEU A 40 17.82 -13.87 5.16
CA LEU A 40 16.40 -14.17 5.10
C LEU A 40 15.67 -13.19 4.15
N VAL A 41 15.88 -11.89 4.34
CA VAL A 41 15.25 -10.85 3.50
C VAL A 41 15.67 -11.00 2.04
N GLU A 42 16.97 -11.16 1.76
CA GLU A 42 17.47 -11.34 0.38
C GLU A 42 16.86 -12.56 -0.32
N GLN A 43 16.71 -13.68 0.40
CA GLN A 43 16.11 -14.88 -0.18
C GLN A 43 14.61 -14.79 -0.37
N LEU A 44 13.89 -14.15 0.56
CA LEU A 44 12.46 -13.87 0.40
C LEU A 44 12.22 -12.92 -0.78
N ASP A 45 13.02 -11.87 -0.94
CA ASP A 45 12.92 -10.95 -2.07
C ASP A 45 13.12 -11.67 -3.41
N MET A 46 14.12 -12.54 -3.51
CA MET A 46 14.32 -13.36 -4.70
C MET A 46 13.15 -14.30 -4.97
N LEU A 47 12.59 -14.92 -3.95
CA LEU A 47 11.41 -15.77 -4.08
C LEU A 47 10.22 -14.97 -4.60
N PHE A 48 9.89 -13.84 -3.98
CA PHE A 48 8.79 -12.97 -4.43
C PHE A 48 8.98 -12.48 -5.87
N LEU A 49 10.19 -12.05 -6.23
CA LEU A 49 10.51 -11.65 -7.60
C LEU A 49 10.28 -12.79 -8.60
N SER A 50 10.68 -14.01 -8.24
CA SER A 50 10.48 -15.19 -9.11
C SER A 50 8.99 -15.46 -9.37
N TYR A 51 8.14 -15.29 -8.36
CA TYR A 51 6.69 -15.45 -8.49
C TYR A 51 6.06 -14.29 -9.27
N LEU A 52 6.53 -13.05 -9.08
CA LEU A 52 6.09 -11.90 -9.86
C LEU A 52 6.40 -12.05 -11.34
N LEU A 53 7.60 -12.50 -11.69
CA LEU A 53 8.02 -12.71 -13.08
C LEU A 53 7.25 -13.86 -13.77
N LYS A 54 6.87 -14.89 -13.01
CA LYS A 54 6.04 -16.00 -13.50
C LYS A 54 4.56 -15.61 -13.62
N SER A 55 4.12 -14.61 -12.86
CA SER A 55 2.75 -14.13 -12.95
C SER A 55 2.64 -13.24 -14.20
N ASN A 56 1.70 -13.53 -15.11
CA ASN A 56 1.35 -12.65 -16.23
C ASN A 56 0.67 -11.34 -15.77
N ILE A 57 0.91 -10.93 -14.52
CA ILE A 57 0.51 -9.65 -13.94
C ILE A 57 1.54 -8.56 -14.35
N VAL A 58 1.99 -8.58 -15.59
CA VAL A 58 2.50 -7.37 -16.25
C VAL A 58 1.26 -6.58 -16.65
N ASP A 59 0.52 -6.21 -15.65
CA ASP A 59 -0.75 -5.56 -15.83
C ASP A 59 -0.51 -4.06 -15.88
N MET A 60 -1.23 -3.40 -16.73
CA MET A 60 -1.34 -1.95 -16.87
C MET A 60 -1.56 -1.22 -15.53
N THR A 61 -1.84 -1.96 -14.46
CA THR A 61 -2.00 -1.45 -13.10
C THR A 61 -0.70 -0.83 -12.59
N ILE A 62 0.46 -1.45 -12.83
CA ILE A 62 1.76 -0.96 -12.32
C ILE A 62 2.10 0.44 -12.85
N PRO A 63 2.05 0.73 -14.16
CA PRO A 63 2.28 2.09 -14.66
C PRO A 63 1.31 3.12 -14.12
N ILE A 64 0.04 2.75 -13.90
CA ILE A 64 -0.98 3.63 -13.31
C ILE A 64 -0.63 3.95 -11.85
N LEU A 65 -0.23 2.93 -11.08
CA LEU A 65 0.18 3.09 -9.69
C LEU A 65 1.44 3.95 -9.56
N GLU A 66 2.44 3.74 -10.42
CA GLU A 66 3.66 4.54 -10.45
C GLU A 66 3.39 6.01 -10.80
N ASN A 67 2.53 6.26 -11.79
CA ASN A 67 2.13 7.63 -12.12
C ASN A 67 1.40 8.31 -10.96
N ALA A 68 0.48 7.59 -10.31
CA ALA A 68 -0.21 8.11 -9.13
C ALA A 68 0.75 8.45 -7.98
N ARG A 69 1.79 7.63 -7.78
CA ARG A 69 2.85 7.90 -6.77
C ARG A 69 3.73 9.08 -7.15
N LYS A 70 4.17 9.18 -8.42
CA LYS A 70 5.04 10.27 -8.90
C LYS A 70 4.38 11.65 -8.81
N GLN A 71 3.06 11.72 -8.93
CA GLN A 71 2.31 12.98 -8.87
C GLN A 71 1.79 13.31 -7.46
N ASN A 72 2.45 12.77 -6.41
CA ASN A 72 2.12 13.04 -5.01
C ASN A 72 0.63 12.89 -4.67
N SER A 73 -0.04 11.90 -5.29
CA SER A 73 -1.43 11.49 -5.04
C SER A 73 -2.52 12.60 -5.08
N ILE A 74 -2.22 13.79 -5.61
CA ILE A 74 -3.21 14.86 -5.85
C ILE A 74 -4.14 14.49 -7.04
N MET A 75 -3.89 13.33 -7.67
CA MET A 75 -4.70 12.86 -8.78
C MET A 75 -6.12 12.48 -8.37
N SER A 76 -7.06 12.84 -9.20
CA SER A 76 -8.43 12.33 -9.13
C SER A 76 -8.58 11.05 -9.97
N VAL A 77 -9.66 10.29 -9.73
CA VAL A 77 -10.00 9.12 -10.56
C VAL A 77 -10.15 9.53 -12.03
N LYS A 78 -10.71 10.73 -12.28
CA LYS A 78 -10.86 11.30 -13.60
C LYS A 78 -9.51 11.56 -14.30
N ASN A 79 -8.52 12.07 -13.57
CA ASN A 79 -7.17 12.28 -14.12
C ASN A 79 -6.53 10.95 -14.54
N ILE A 80 -6.65 9.91 -13.68
CA ILE A 80 -6.15 8.58 -14.01
C ILE A 80 -6.86 8.01 -15.23
N SER A 81 -8.17 8.18 -15.31
CA SER A 81 -8.99 7.76 -16.47
C SER A 81 -8.49 8.40 -17.77
N GLN A 82 -8.20 9.70 -17.74
CA GLN A 82 -7.69 10.41 -18.91
C GLN A 82 -6.30 9.96 -19.35
N ILE A 83 -5.39 9.80 -18.39
CA ILE A 83 -3.98 9.41 -18.67
C ILE A 83 -3.90 7.95 -19.16
N SER A 84 -4.70 7.06 -18.57
CA SER A 84 -4.69 5.64 -18.91
C SER A 84 -5.54 5.28 -20.13
N CYS A 85 -6.35 6.22 -20.63
CA CYS A 85 -7.36 5.99 -21.68
C CYS A 85 -8.40 4.92 -21.30
N TYR A 86 -8.57 4.62 -20.00
CA TYR A 86 -9.60 3.73 -19.49
C TYR A 86 -10.78 4.49 -18.90
N SER A 87 -11.99 3.95 -19.04
CA SER A 87 -13.13 4.49 -18.29
C SER A 87 -12.94 4.26 -16.79
N GLU A 88 -13.53 5.14 -15.96
CA GLU A 88 -13.47 5.00 -14.48
C GLU A 88 -14.03 3.64 -14.01
N ARG A 89 -15.07 3.13 -14.71
CA ARG A 89 -15.63 1.81 -14.42
C ARG A 89 -14.62 0.68 -14.68
N HIS A 90 -13.87 0.77 -15.78
CA HIS A 90 -12.85 -0.21 -16.12
C HIS A 90 -11.70 -0.17 -15.12
N LEU A 91 -11.22 1.03 -14.76
CA LEU A 91 -10.20 1.22 -13.73
C LEU A 91 -10.63 0.63 -12.39
N ASN A 92 -11.85 0.91 -11.94
CA ASN A 92 -12.36 0.33 -10.70
C ASN A 92 -12.41 -1.19 -10.76
N ARG A 93 -12.75 -1.78 -11.90
CA ARG A 93 -12.72 -3.25 -12.08
C ARG A 93 -11.29 -3.80 -11.96
N ILE A 94 -10.33 -3.17 -12.63
CA ILE A 94 -8.91 -3.56 -12.53
C ILE A 94 -8.45 -3.49 -11.06
N PHE A 95 -8.64 -2.35 -10.40
CA PHE A 95 -8.21 -2.13 -9.03
C PHE A 95 -8.88 -3.09 -8.04
N ASN A 96 -10.18 -3.35 -8.17
CA ASN A 96 -10.86 -4.32 -7.34
C ASN A 96 -10.34 -5.74 -7.54
N ASN A 97 -10.01 -6.13 -8.77
CA ASN A 97 -9.48 -7.47 -9.04
C ASN A 97 -8.02 -7.61 -8.58
N SER A 98 -7.18 -6.58 -8.78
CA SER A 98 -5.74 -6.63 -8.50
C SER A 98 -5.39 -6.25 -7.07
N LEU A 99 -6.14 -5.34 -6.44
CA LEU A 99 -5.83 -4.76 -5.12
C LEU A 99 -6.95 -4.95 -4.09
N GLY A 100 -8.11 -5.49 -4.48
CA GLY A 100 -9.26 -5.66 -3.58
C GLY A 100 -9.96 -4.35 -3.20
N MET A 101 -9.61 -3.22 -3.82
CA MET A 101 -10.15 -1.91 -3.46
C MET A 101 -10.42 -1.04 -4.68
N SER A 102 -11.24 0.03 -4.50
CA SER A 102 -11.50 1.00 -5.55
C SER A 102 -10.30 1.92 -5.80
N VAL A 103 -10.23 2.53 -7.01
CA VAL A 103 -9.23 3.58 -7.33
C VAL A 103 -9.28 4.71 -6.31
N LYS A 104 -10.49 5.14 -5.90
CA LYS A 104 -10.68 6.19 -4.90
C LYS A 104 -10.07 5.81 -3.55
N SER A 105 -10.30 4.58 -3.09
CA SER A 105 -9.73 4.08 -1.83
C SER A 105 -8.20 4.02 -1.88
N TYR A 106 -7.65 3.57 -3.01
CA TYR A 106 -6.20 3.55 -3.22
C TYR A 106 -5.58 4.95 -3.16
N LEU A 107 -6.18 5.93 -3.84
CA LEU A 107 -5.70 7.32 -3.80
C LEU A 107 -5.79 7.94 -2.40
N ARG A 108 -6.79 7.55 -1.60
CA ARG A 108 -6.87 7.94 -0.20
C ARG A 108 -5.70 7.37 0.61
N LEU A 109 -5.38 6.09 0.44
CA LEU A 109 -4.22 5.45 1.09
C LEU A 109 -2.91 6.13 0.72
N LEU A 110 -2.71 6.45 -0.57
CA LEU A 110 -1.52 7.19 -1.00
C LEU A 110 -1.40 8.56 -0.32
N ARG A 111 -2.50 9.31 -0.22
CA ARG A 111 -2.50 10.61 0.48
C ARG A 111 -2.12 10.46 1.95
N ILE A 112 -2.70 9.49 2.64
CA ILE A 112 -2.33 9.23 4.04
C ILE A 112 -0.87 8.82 4.17
N ASN A 113 -0.35 8.03 3.24
CA ASN A 113 1.06 7.61 3.25
C ASN A 113 2.01 8.81 3.08
N LEU A 114 1.68 9.76 2.21
CA LEU A 114 2.42 11.02 2.09
C LEU A 114 2.37 11.84 3.38
N VAL A 115 1.19 11.94 4.00
CA VAL A 115 1.05 12.59 5.31
C VAL A 115 1.98 11.95 6.34
N LEU A 116 2.02 10.62 6.42
CA LEU A 116 2.87 9.90 7.36
C LEU A 116 4.36 10.16 7.11
N GLN A 117 4.79 10.21 5.85
CA GLN A 117 6.16 10.55 5.48
C GLN A 117 6.53 12.00 5.86
N GLU A 118 5.64 12.96 5.59
CA GLU A 118 5.86 14.37 5.95
C GLU A 118 5.88 14.59 7.46
N ILE A 119 5.03 13.90 8.21
CA ILE A 119 5.03 13.93 9.68
C ILE A 119 6.36 13.41 10.24
N GLN A 120 6.93 12.38 9.65
CA GLN A 120 8.22 11.81 10.09
C GLN A 120 9.40 12.73 9.76
N ASN A 121 9.36 13.42 8.64
CA ASN A 121 10.47 14.22 8.13
C ASN A 121 10.42 15.68 8.59
N ASN A 122 9.25 16.26 8.76
CA ASN A 122 9.06 17.68 9.02
C ASN A 122 7.97 17.92 10.08
N LYS A 123 8.21 18.90 10.97
CA LYS A 123 7.20 19.38 11.92
C LYS A 123 6.29 20.45 11.26
N ILE A 124 5.61 20.09 10.16
CA ILE A 124 4.71 21.01 9.45
C ILE A 124 3.34 21.02 10.15
N PRO A 125 2.69 22.19 10.33
CA PRO A 125 1.33 22.26 10.86
C PRO A 125 0.35 21.45 10.00
N PHE A 126 -0.55 20.71 10.63
CA PHE A 126 -1.52 19.86 9.91
C PHE A 126 -2.42 20.61 8.94
N ALA A 127 -2.71 21.88 9.20
CA ALA A 127 -3.51 22.71 8.29
C ALA A 127 -2.81 22.94 6.97
N THR A 128 -1.51 23.27 7.00
CA THR A 128 -0.69 23.45 5.80
C THR A 128 -0.53 22.13 5.05
N LEU A 129 -0.19 21.07 5.78
CA LEU A 129 -0.01 19.73 5.21
C LEU A 129 -1.28 19.22 4.51
N ALA A 130 -2.47 19.44 5.11
CA ALA A 130 -3.74 19.06 4.51
C ALA A 130 -3.97 19.76 3.16
N GLN A 131 -3.69 21.06 3.06
CA GLN A 131 -3.82 21.81 1.81
C GLN A 131 -2.83 21.34 0.74
N ASP A 132 -1.56 21.15 1.10
CA ASP A 132 -0.51 20.72 0.19
C ASP A 132 -0.77 19.33 -0.41
N ILE A 133 -1.47 18.46 0.34
CA ILE A 133 -1.83 17.10 -0.10
C ILE A 133 -3.22 17.04 -0.76
N GLY A 134 -3.88 18.21 -0.93
CA GLY A 134 -5.13 18.32 -1.68
C GLY A 134 -6.40 17.96 -0.91
N TYR A 135 -6.39 18.11 0.41
CA TYR A 135 -7.63 18.10 1.21
C TYR A 135 -8.30 19.47 1.15
N TYR A 136 -9.63 19.47 1.18
CA TYR A 136 -10.42 20.69 1.16
C TYR A 136 -10.19 21.52 2.42
N ASP A 137 -10.17 20.86 3.59
CA ASP A 137 -9.90 21.47 4.89
C ASP A 137 -9.28 20.45 5.86
N GLN A 138 -8.84 20.97 7.01
CA GLN A 138 -8.23 20.15 8.07
C GLN A 138 -9.21 19.11 8.66
N SER A 139 -10.50 19.42 8.73
CA SER A 139 -11.50 18.50 9.29
C SER A 139 -11.70 17.29 8.37
N HIS A 140 -11.74 17.53 7.06
CA HIS A 140 -11.79 16.47 6.05
C HIS A 140 -10.55 15.56 6.15
N PHE A 141 -9.36 16.16 6.27
CA PHE A 141 -8.13 15.42 6.51
C PHE A 141 -8.17 14.57 7.77
N ILE A 142 -8.53 15.14 8.92
CA ILE A 142 -8.58 14.42 10.20
C ILE A 142 -9.56 13.24 10.14
N ASN A 143 -10.73 13.44 9.55
CA ASN A 143 -11.72 12.38 9.39
C ASN A 143 -11.23 11.25 8.48
N ASP A 144 -10.59 11.61 7.37
CA ASP A 144 -10.02 10.65 6.43
C ASP A 144 -8.88 9.85 7.07
N PHE A 145 -7.96 10.53 7.75
CA PHE A 145 -6.86 9.91 8.50
C PHE A 145 -7.39 8.94 9.57
N LYS A 146 -8.35 9.38 10.39
CA LYS A 146 -8.95 8.55 11.44
C LYS A 146 -9.65 7.32 10.87
N SER A 147 -10.31 7.45 9.70
CA SER A 147 -10.99 6.32 9.05
C SER A 147 -10.03 5.23 8.58
N ILE A 148 -8.79 5.58 8.27
CA ILE A 148 -7.76 4.67 7.75
C ILE A 148 -6.83 4.18 8.87
N CYS A 149 -6.35 5.10 9.72
CA CYS A 149 -5.39 4.80 10.79
C CYS A 149 -6.03 4.41 12.13
N GLY A 150 -7.36 4.49 12.24
CA GLY A 150 -8.10 4.19 13.48
C GLY A 150 -8.04 5.27 14.55
N VAL A 151 -7.05 6.16 14.51
CA VAL A 151 -6.82 7.24 15.49
C VAL A 151 -6.60 8.57 14.77
N ASN A 152 -6.75 9.70 15.47
CA ASN A 152 -6.46 11.00 14.88
C ASN A 152 -4.94 11.23 14.71
N PRO A 153 -4.50 12.15 13.81
CA PRO A 153 -3.08 12.39 13.53
C PRO A 153 -2.25 12.73 14.76
N THR A 154 -2.80 13.52 15.69
CA THR A 154 -2.10 13.92 16.92
C THR A 154 -1.83 12.74 17.84
N THR A 155 -2.82 11.86 18.01
CA THR A 155 -2.66 10.62 18.80
C THR A 155 -1.70 9.66 18.10
N TYR A 156 -1.78 9.56 16.78
CA TYR A 156 -0.85 8.73 16.00
C TYR A 156 0.61 9.13 16.22
N ILE A 157 0.92 10.44 16.16
CA ILE A 157 2.29 10.94 16.39
C ILE A 157 2.77 10.68 17.82
N LYS A 158 1.90 10.88 18.82
CA LYS A 158 2.26 10.57 20.21
C LYS A 158 2.66 9.09 20.37
N ASN A 159 1.89 8.20 19.76
CA ASN A 159 2.17 6.76 19.84
C ASN A 159 3.42 6.35 19.04
N LEU A 160 3.72 7.07 17.93
CA LEU A 160 4.94 6.86 17.16
C LEU A 160 6.21 7.20 17.95
N SER A 161 6.18 8.26 18.79
CA SER A 161 7.36 8.68 19.56
C SER A 161 7.87 7.60 20.50
N ASP A 162 6.99 6.72 20.98
CA ASP A 162 7.35 5.63 21.89
C ASP A 162 7.89 4.39 21.13
N PHE A 163 7.46 4.18 19.88
CA PHE A 163 7.85 3.01 19.08
C PHE A 163 9.05 3.27 18.16
N TYR A 164 9.27 4.52 17.71
CA TYR A 164 10.34 4.88 16.76
C TYR A 164 11.57 5.50 17.43
N ASN A 165 11.56 5.72 18.74
CA ASN A 165 12.76 6.09 19.51
C ASN A 165 13.73 4.92 19.68
N GLU A 166 13.32 3.68 19.45
CA GLU A 166 14.19 2.54 19.29
C GLU A 166 14.61 2.43 17.81
N LYS A 167 15.91 2.62 17.60
CA LYS A 167 16.64 2.60 16.34
C LYS A 167 16.40 1.35 15.50
N TYR A 168 15.29 1.22 14.83
CA TYR A 168 15.16 0.32 13.68
C TYR A 168 15.23 1.16 12.40
N LYS A 169 16.46 1.60 12.09
CA LYS A 169 16.80 2.00 10.73
C LYS A 169 17.09 0.71 9.96
N PHE A 170 16.13 0.26 9.17
CA PHE A 170 16.38 -0.64 8.07
C PHE A 170 16.89 0.15 6.87
#